data_20eb36bf769c2b91d8c264731b91a6ba
#
_entry.id   20eb36bf769c2b91d8c264731b91a6ba
#
_cell.length_a   1.000
_cell.length_b   1.000
_cell.length_c   1.000
_cell.angle_alpha   90.00
_cell.angle_beta   90.00
_cell.angle_gamma   90.00
#
_symmetry.space_group_name_H-M   'P 1'
#
loop_
_entity.id
_entity.type
_entity.pdbx_description
1 polymer ?
#
loop_
_entity_poly.entity_id
_entity_poly.type
_entity_poly.pdbx_seq_one_letter_code
_entity_poly.pdbx_strand_id
1 'polypeptide(L)'
;DAGDTIFVAKELEAVKAKTYDQKFANLNALKLFDMSSDVDPGADTISYQSLGSVGMAKTIANYATDFTRVDVLAEEHIAKVIAGGAAYGYTMQDLRRAAMARKPLTARKAIAVRRALDEYINRIAFHGDAKHGVVGLLDNPNIGNYTVAADGAGGTGSSTKFKDKTAVQILRDMNGIINSVSKQTN
;
A
#
# COMPACT_ATOMS: atom_id res chain seq x y z
N ASP A 1 -44.09 43.26 -17.52
CA ASP A 1 -44.11 42.43 -18.74
C ASP A 1 -43.09 41.31 -18.56
N ALA A 2 -43.57 40.23 -17.98
CA ALA A 2 -42.81 39.00 -17.95
C ALA A 2 -42.86 38.44 -19.36
N GLY A 3 -41.74 38.49 -20.06
CA GLY A 3 -41.61 37.90 -21.38
C GLY A 3 -41.99 36.41 -21.29
N ASP A 4 -43.04 36.11 -22.00
CA ASP A 4 -43.57 34.77 -22.20
C ASP A 4 -42.52 33.95 -22.92
N THR A 5 -41.66 33.26 -22.17
CA THR A 5 -40.70 32.34 -22.72
C THR A 5 -41.44 31.08 -23.10
N ILE A 6 -41.65 30.87 -24.41
CA ILE A 6 -42.32 29.71 -25.01
C ILE A 6 -41.61 28.40 -24.62
N PHE A 7 -40.39 28.47 -24.17
CA PHE A 7 -39.58 27.32 -23.79
C PHE A 7 -39.33 27.24 -22.28
N VAL A 8 -39.56 26.10 -21.69
CA VAL A 8 -39.15 25.83 -20.30
C VAL A 8 -37.63 25.71 -20.25
N ALA A 9 -36.97 26.28 -19.21
CA ALA A 9 -35.51 26.28 -19.06
C ALA A 9 -34.85 24.91 -19.28
N LYS A 10 -35.59 23.85 -18.98
CA LYS A 10 -35.15 22.46 -19.15
C LYS A 10 -35.12 21.98 -20.61
N GLU A 11 -35.94 22.59 -21.50
CA GLU A 11 -35.97 22.28 -22.94
C GLU A 11 -34.78 22.93 -23.68
N LEU A 12 -34.18 23.96 -23.08
CA LEU A 12 -33.00 24.65 -23.61
C LEU A 12 -31.69 24.05 -23.11
N GLU A 13 -31.75 23.04 -22.21
CA GLU A 13 -30.57 22.37 -21.65
C GLU A 13 -30.02 21.31 -22.60
N ALA A 14 -28.89 21.59 -23.24
CA ALA A 14 -28.15 20.62 -24.04
C ALA A 14 -27.30 19.70 -23.15
N VAL A 15 -27.79 18.50 -22.85
CA VAL A 15 -27.04 17.47 -22.10
C VAL A 15 -26.08 16.78 -23.03
N LYS A 16 -24.78 16.89 -22.76
CA LYS A 16 -23.74 16.15 -23.51
C LYS A 16 -23.90 14.65 -23.31
N ALA A 17 -24.00 13.89 -24.39
CA ALA A 17 -24.08 12.44 -24.37
C ALA A 17 -22.79 11.78 -23.85
N LYS A 18 -21.64 12.47 -23.97
CA LYS A 18 -20.35 11.97 -23.53
C LYS A 18 -20.18 12.10 -22.01
N THR A 19 -20.05 10.96 -21.34
CA THR A 19 -19.74 10.91 -19.92
C THR A 19 -18.21 10.92 -19.75
N TYR A 20 -17.70 11.78 -18.87
CA TYR A 20 -16.28 11.84 -18.52
C TYR A 20 -16.07 11.09 -17.22
N ASP A 21 -15.12 10.14 -17.22
CA ASP A 21 -14.73 9.44 -16.02
C ASP A 21 -13.63 10.23 -15.30
N GLN A 22 -13.74 10.29 -13.97
CA GLN A 22 -12.74 10.95 -13.14
C GLN A 22 -11.43 10.15 -13.18
N LYS A 23 -10.30 10.83 -13.44
CA LYS A 23 -8.98 10.23 -13.29
C LYS A 23 -8.65 10.03 -11.82
N PHE A 24 -8.25 8.84 -11.49
CA PHE A 24 -7.81 8.47 -10.15
C PHE A 24 -6.30 8.18 -10.12
N ALA A 25 -5.71 8.23 -8.94
CA ALA A 25 -4.32 7.86 -8.75
C ALA A 25 -4.08 6.37 -9.08
N ASN A 26 -2.90 6.05 -9.59
CA ASN A 26 -2.49 4.68 -9.83
C ASN A 26 -2.23 3.97 -8.50
N LEU A 27 -2.72 2.73 -8.39
CA LEU A 27 -2.47 1.86 -7.26
C LEU A 27 -1.26 0.99 -7.60
N ASN A 28 -0.24 1.01 -6.76
CA ASN A 28 1.05 0.39 -7.04
C ASN A 28 1.34 -0.84 -6.16
N ALA A 29 0.51 -1.15 -5.16
CA ALA A 29 0.76 -2.27 -4.27
C ALA A 29 0.93 -3.60 -5.02
N LEU A 30 0.00 -3.94 -5.91
CA LEU A 30 0.05 -5.18 -6.70
C LEU A 30 1.20 -5.26 -7.71
N LYS A 31 1.89 -4.14 -7.95
CA LYS A 31 3.09 -4.11 -8.78
C LYS A 31 4.38 -4.28 -7.97
N LEU A 32 4.32 -3.88 -6.70
CA LEU A 32 5.48 -3.90 -5.81
C LEU A 32 5.58 -5.21 -5.04
N PHE A 33 4.43 -5.79 -4.68
CA PHE A 33 4.37 -7.04 -3.91
C PHE A 33 3.91 -8.19 -4.80
N ASP A 34 4.63 -9.29 -4.75
CA ASP A 34 4.20 -10.54 -5.36
C ASP A 34 3.04 -11.14 -4.58
N MET A 35 2.07 -11.69 -5.31
CA MET A 35 0.96 -12.42 -4.72
C MET A 35 1.32 -13.90 -4.63
N SER A 36 1.35 -14.44 -3.41
CA SER A 36 1.42 -15.88 -3.17
C SER A 36 0.01 -16.47 -3.04
N SER A 37 -0.18 -17.63 -3.67
CA SER A 37 -1.42 -18.41 -3.55
C SER A 37 -1.23 -19.67 -2.71
N ASP A 38 -0.12 -19.79 -1.99
CA ASP A 38 0.26 -21.00 -1.25
C ASP A 38 -0.53 -21.21 0.03
N VAL A 39 -1.40 -20.24 0.38
CA VAL A 39 -2.19 -20.24 1.61
C VAL A 39 -3.60 -20.73 1.32
N ASP A 40 -4.08 -21.65 2.14
CA ASP A 40 -5.48 -22.08 2.09
C ASP A 40 -6.42 -20.89 2.35
N PRO A 41 -7.46 -20.68 1.51
CA PRO A 41 -8.40 -19.57 1.69
C PRO A 41 -9.16 -19.55 3.03
N GLY A 42 -9.15 -20.66 3.77
CA GLY A 42 -9.77 -20.77 5.08
C GLY A 42 -8.82 -20.54 6.26
N ALA A 43 -7.55 -20.21 6.01
CA ALA A 43 -6.59 -20.00 7.09
C ALA A 43 -6.73 -18.63 7.75
N ASP A 44 -6.81 -18.59 9.08
CA ASP A 44 -6.81 -17.36 9.88
C ASP A 44 -5.39 -16.81 10.12
N THR A 45 -4.40 -17.71 10.12
CA THR A 45 -2.99 -17.38 10.38
C THR A 45 -2.07 -18.18 9.46
N ILE A 46 -0.93 -17.59 9.13
CA ILE A 46 0.15 -18.23 8.41
C ILE A 46 1.36 -18.26 9.34
N SER A 47 1.98 -19.42 9.52
CA SER A 47 3.27 -19.53 10.21
C SER A 47 4.36 -19.96 9.21
N TYR A 48 5.54 -19.37 9.35
CA TYR A 48 6.74 -19.79 8.66
C TYR A 48 7.90 -19.84 9.62
N GLN A 49 8.83 -20.75 9.38
CA GLN A 49 10.01 -20.94 10.23
C GLN A 49 11.24 -20.41 9.52
N SER A 50 12.05 -19.64 10.25
CA SER A 50 13.39 -19.26 9.84
C SER A 50 14.40 -20.09 10.61
N LEU A 51 15.38 -20.65 9.90
CA LEU A 51 16.45 -21.46 10.49
C LEU A 51 17.75 -20.66 10.43
N GLY A 52 18.31 -20.35 11.60
CA GLY A 52 19.61 -19.74 11.74
C GLY A 52 20.65 -20.77 12.23
N SER A 53 21.88 -20.71 11.72
CA SER A 53 23.00 -21.52 12.24
C SER A 53 23.88 -20.68 13.15
N VAL A 54 24.19 -21.20 14.33
CA VAL A 54 25.08 -20.54 15.30
C VAL A 54 26.23 -21.46 15.59
N GLY A 55 27.45 -20.96 15.42
CA GLY A 55 28.68 -21.68 15.75
C GLY A 55 29.82 -21.24 14.87
N MET A 56 31.03 -21.48 15.34
CA MET A 56 32.29 -21.19 14.62
C MET A 56 33.17 -22.42 14.61
N ALA A 57 33.81 -22.71 13.47
CA ALA A 57 34.84 -23.71 13.39
C ALA A 57 36.17 -23.14 13.95
N LYS A 58 36.92 -23.98 14.65
CA LYS A 58 38.28 -23.65 15.09
C LYS A 58 39.33 -24.60 14.50
N THR A 59 40.55 -24.13 14.38
CA THR A 59 41.67 -24.99 13.98
C THR A 59 41.94 -26.00 15.08
N ILE A 60 42.03 -27.27 14.70
CA ILE A 60 42.30 -28.39 15.63
C ILE A 60 43.79 -28.71 15.59
N ALA A 61 44.43 -28.71 16.74
CA ALA A 61 45.76 -29.25 16.91
C ALA A 61 45.71 -30.77 17.10
N ASN A 62 46.84 -31.46 16.85
CA ASN A 62 46.91 -32.92 17.00
C ASN A 62 46.43 -33.38 18.39
N TYR A 63 45.56 -34.38 18.44
CA TYR A 63 44.97 -34.94 19.67
C TYR A 63 43.99 -34.02 20.46
N ALA A 64 43.52 -32.93 19.87
CA ALA A 64 42.53 -32.08 20.56
C ALA A 64 41.14 -32.77 20.49
N THR A 65 40.50 -32.94 21.65
CA THR A 65 39.15 -33.47 21.80
C THR A 65 38.08 -32.38 22.00
N ASP A 66 38.51 -31.11 22.05
CA ASP A 66 37.68 -29.95 22.27
C ASP A 66 37.15 -29.38 20.95
N PHE A 67 36.04 -29.92 20.49
CA PHE A 67 35.35 -29.46 19.31
C PHE A 67 34.32 -28.40 19.66
N THR A 68 34.29 -27.33 18.90
CA THR A 68 33.22 -26.32 18.99
C THR A 68 31.92 -26.92 18.44
N ARG A 69 30.86 -26.85 19.20
CA ARG A 69 29.53 -27.29 18.73
C ARG A 69 28.90 -26.20 17.86
N VAL A 70 28.28 -26.63 16.78
CA VAL A 70 27.45 -25.80 15.92
C VAL A 70 26.01 -26.24 16.17
N ASP A 71 25.12 -25.31 16.35
CA ASP A 71 23.70 -25.57 16.59
C ASP A 71 22.83 -24.83 15.58
N VAL A 72 21.60 -25.28 15.41
CA VAL A 72 20.61 -24.67 14.52
C VAL A 72 19.49 -24.10 15.39
N LEU A 73 19.27 -22.82 15.29
CA LEU A 73 18.18 -22.14 15.94
C LEU A 73 17.02 -22.00 14.96
N ALA A 74 15.81 -22.42 15.39
CA ALA A 74 14.58 -22.22 14.65
C ALA A 74 13.77 -21.10 15.31
N GLU A 75 13.31 -20.16 14.52
CA GLU A 75 12.39 -19.10 14.95
C GLU A 75 11.12 -19.19 14.14
N GLU A 76 9.96 -19.21 14.82
CA GLU A 76 8.66 -19.24 14.18
C GLU A 76 8.08 -17.82 14.10
N HIS A 77 7.65 -17.45 12.89
CA HIS A 77 6.99 -16.19 12.61
C HIS A 77 5.54 -16.45 12.24
N ILE A 78 4.61 -15.73 12.88
CA ILE A 78 3.17 -15.88 12.65
C ILE A 78 2.64 -14.59 12.06
N ALA A 79 1.95 -14.67 10.92
CA ALA A 79 1.23 -13.59 10.29
C ALA A 79 -0.28 -13.86 10.28
N LYS A 80 -1.09 -12.82 10.47
CA LYS A 80 -2.56 -12.92 10.42
C LYS A 80 -3.07 -12.76 9.00
N VAL A 81 -4.09 -13.54 8.65
CA VAL A 81 -4.86 -13.40 7.41
C VAL A 81 -6.13 -12.61 7.71
N ILE A 82 -6.40 -11.59 6.91
CA ILE A 82 -7.61 -10.79 7.02
C ILE A 82 -8.39 -10.85 5.71
N ALA A 83 -9.72 -10.97 5.82
CA ALA A 83 -10.61 -10.92 4.68
C ALA A 83 -11.10 -9.49 4.45
N GLY A 84 -11.06 -9.03 3.21
CA GLY A 84 -11.62 -7.76 2.77
C GLY A 84 -12.75 -7.97 1.80
N GLY A 85 -13.82 -7.18 1.92
CA GLY A 85 -14.97 -7.29 1.03
C GLY A 85 -15.63 -5.95 0.77
N ALA A 86 -16.28 -5.81 -0.39
CA ALA A 86 -17.15 -4.69 -0.72
C ALA A 86 -18.37 -5.22 -1.45
N ALA A 87 -19.54 -4.67 -1.13
CA ALA A 87 -20.80 -5.09 -1.74
C ALA A 87 -21.48 -3.91 -2.42
N TYR A 88 -22.31 -4.21 -3.41
CA TYR A 88 -23.21 -3.25 -4.02
C TYR A 88 -24.62 -3.83 -4.16
N GLY A 89 -25.61 -2.96 -4.03
CA GLY A 89 -27.01 -3.33 -4.17
C GLY A 89 -27.75 -2.42 -5.14
N TYR A 90 -28.95 -2.83 -5.55
CA TYR A 90 -29.85 -2.05 -6.36
C TYR A 90 -31.21 -1.98 -5.70
N THR A 91 -31.87 -0.83 -5.81
CA THR A 91 -33.29 -0.74 -5.60
C THR A 91 -34.02 -0.93 -6.95
N MET A 92 -35.25 -1.40 -6.90
CA MET A 92 -36.08 -1.53 -8.12
C MET A 92 -36.24 -0.18 -8.86
N GLN A 93 -36.25 0.91 -8.08
CA GLN A 93 -36.34 2.25 -8.67
C GLN A 93 -35.04 2.66 -9.36
N ASP A 94 -33.88 2.28 -8.84
CA ASP A 94 -32.58 2.55 -9.46
C ASP A 94 -32.49 1.86 -10.83
N LEU A 95 -32.96 0.60 -10.92
CA LEU A 95 -32.99 -0.13 -12.18
C LEU A 95 -33.92 0.55 -13.21
N ARG A 96 -35.10 0.99 -12.78
CA ARG A 96 -36.05 1.72 -13.65
C ARG A 96 -35.46 3.04 -14.13
N ARG A 97 -34.82 3.81 -13.25
CA ARG A 97 -34.14 5.07 -13.60
C ARG A 97 -32.99 4.84 -14.56
N ALA A 98 -32.18 3.80 -14.32
CA ALA A 98 -31.05 3.45 -15.18
C ALA A 98 -31.51 3.02 -16.58
N ALA A 99 -32.61 2.25 -16.66
CA ALA A 99 -33.23 1.86 -17.92
C ALA A 99 -33.77 3.09 -18.69
N MET A 100 -34.45 4.00 -18.00
CA MET A 100 -34.95 5.25 -18.59
C MET A 100 -33.79 6.13 -19.09
N ALA A 101 -32.72 6.25 -18.31
CA ALA A 101 -31.52 7.04 -18.65
C ALA A 101 -30.59 6.34 -19.67
N ARG A 102 -30.86 5.09 -20.04
CA ARG A 102 -30.04 4.24 -20.91
C ARG A 102 -28.57 4.18 -20.46
N LYS A 103 -28.34 4.14 -19.14
CA LYS A 103 -26.98 4.09 -18.55
C LYS A 103 -26.70 2.70 -17.95
N PRO A 104 -25.50 2.11 -18.17
CA PRO A 104 -25.13 0.79 -17.65
C PRO A 104 -24.79 0.87 -16.15
N LEU A 105 -25.79 0.90 -15.28
CA LEU A 105 -25.61 1.04 -13.83
C LEU A 105 -24.83 -0.14 -13.23
N THR A 106 -25.13 -1.37 -13.64
CA THR A 106 -24.52 -2.60 -13.14
C THR A 106 -23.02 -2.62 -13.40
N ALA A 107 -22.61 -2.35 -14.63
CA ALA A 107 -21.17 -2.32 -15.00
C ALA A 107 -20.41 -1.24 -14.21
N ARG A 108 -21.00 -0.06 -14.03
CA ARG A 108 -20.37 1.03 -13.26
C ARG A 108 -20.21 0.68 -11.78
N LYS A 109 -21.23 0.06 -11.16
CA LYS A 109 -21.17 -0.39 -9.77
C LYS A 109 -20.11 -1.50 -9.58
N ALA A 110 -20.02 -2.45 -10.52
CA ALA A 110 -18.99 -3.50 -10.50
C ALA A 110 -17.58 -2.93 -10.59
N ILE A 111 -17.33 -1.97 -11.48
CA ILE A 111 -16.05 -1.28 -11.61
C ILE A 111 -15.72 -0.51 -10.30
N ALA A 112 -16.70 0.16 -9.71
CA ALA A 112 -16.50 0.90 -8.46
C ALA A 112 -16.13 -0.03 -7.29
N VAL A 113 -16.76 -1.21 -7.18
CA VAL A 113 -16.42 -2.20 -6.15
C VAL A 113 -15.03 -2.77 -6.35
N ARG A 114 -14.66 -3.13 -7.58
CA ARG A 114 -13.30 -3.60 -7.87
C ARG A 114 -12.27 -2.56 -7.46
N ARG A 115 -12.50 -1.31 -7.82
CA ARG A 115 -11.62 -0.23 -7.43
C ARG A 115 -11.52 -0.06 -5.90
N ALA A 116 -12.63 -0.14 -5.18
CA ALA A 116 -12.63 -0.07 -3.73
C ALA A 116 -11.81 -1.19 -3.08
N LEU A 117 -11.86 -2.41 -3.65
CA LEU A 117 -11.02 -3.53 -3.23
C LEU A 117 -9.53 -3.28 -3.52
N ASP A 118 -9.21 -2.78 -4.71
CA ASP A 118 -7.83 -2.45 -5.08
C ASP A 118 -7.26 -1.34 -4.17
N GLU A 119 -8.06 -0.32 -3.84
CA GLU A 119 -7.68 0.74 -2.88
C GLU A 119 -7.49 0.19 -1.46
N TYR A 120 -8.34 -0.74 -1.03
CA TYR A 120 -8.22 -1.42 0.25
C TYR A 120 -6.92 -2.22 0.35
N ILE A 121 -6.61 -3.04 -0.67
CA ILE A 121 -5.38 -3.82 -0.76
C ILE A 121 -4.16 -2.88 -0.74
N ASN A 122 -4.20 -1.81 -1.54
CA ASN A 122 -3.11 -0.84 -1.58
C ASN A 122 -2.87 -0.18 -0.21
N ARG A 123 -3.93 0.17 0.51
CA ARG A 123 -3.82 0.76 1.85
C ARG A 123 -3.22 -0.23 2.84
N ILE A 124 -3.70 -1.48 2.85
CA ILE A 124 -3.19 -2.51 3.77
C ILE A 124 -1.74 -2.85 3.47
N ALA A 125 -1.36 -2.98 2.22
CA ALA A 125 0.01 -3.28 1.83
C ALA A 125 1.01 -2.21 2.33
N PHE A 126 0.65 -0.93 2.25
CA PHE A 126 1.54 0.15 2.67
C PHE A 126 1.42 0.52 4.15
N HIS A 127 0.20 0.63 4.69
CA HIS A 127 -0.04 1.11 6.06
C HIS A 127 -0.52 0.03 7.03
N GLY A 128 -0.89 -1.14 6.53
CA GLY A 128 -1.43 -2.20 7.39
C GLY A 128 -2.79 -1.87 7.98
N ASP A 129 -3.17 -2.64 9.00
CA ASP A 129 -4.34 -2.42 9.84
C ASP A 129 -4.00 -2.77 11.31
N ALA A 130 -3.71 -1.75 12.08
CA ALA A 130 -3.35 -1.89 13.49
C ALA A 130 -4.45 -2.55 14.34
N LYS A 131 -5.74 -2.36 13.96
CA LYS A 131 -6.87 -2.97 14.69
C LYS A 131 -6.88 -4.48 14.58
N HIS A 132 -6.45 -5.01 13.43
CA HIS A 132 -6.39 -6.44 13.16
C HIS A 132 -4.98 -7.01 13.35
N GLY A 133 -3.99 -6.19 13.71
CA GLY A 133 -2.62 -6.61 13.94
C GLY A 133 -1.85 -6.94 12.65
N VAL A 134 -2.25 -6.32 11.53
CA VAL A 134 -1.54 -6.43 10.25
C VAL A 134 -0.63 -5.23 10.08
N VAL A 135 0.64 -5.49 9.87
CA VAL A 135 1.68 -4.46 9.70
C VAL A 135 1.87 -4.18 8.22
N GLY A 136 1.84 -2.90 7.83
CA GLY A 136 2.12 -2.46 6.47
C GLY A 136 3.62 -2.22 6.24
N LEU A 137 4.00 -2.04 4.96
CA LEU A 137 5.40 -1.78 4.60
C LEU A 137 5.97 -0.55 5.31
N LEU A 138 5.22 0.54 5.36
CA LEU A 138 5.69 1.81 5.92
C LEU A 138 5.71 1.84 7.45
N ASP A 139 4.86 1.02 8.07
CA ASP A 139 4.71 0.95 9.53
C ASP A 139 5.44 -0.27 10.14
N ASN A 140 6.25 -0.97 9.34
CA ASN A 140 6.98 -2.15 9.80
C ASN A 140 8.17 -1.75 10.69
N PRO A 141 8.21 -2.22 11.97
CA PRO A 141 9.27 -1.89 12.91
C PRO A 141 10.65 -2.40 12.48
N ASN A 142 10.70 -3.43 11.62
CA ASN A 142 11.94 -4.00 11.12
C ASN A 142 12.55 -3.20 9.96
N ILE A 143 11.83 -2.21 9.42
CA ILE A 143 12.34 -1.34 8.38
C ILE A 143 12.98 -0.11 9.05
N GLY A 144 14.28 0.06 8.83
CA GLY A 144 15.00 1.21 9.34
C GLY A 144 14.51 2.53 8.75
N ASN A 145 14.38 3.53 9.61
CA ASN A 145 13.97 4.88 9.21
C ASN A 145 15.20 5.78 9.05
N TYR A 146 15.31 6.44 7.91
CA TYR A 146 16.29 7.50 7.70
C TYR A 146 15.65 8.86 7.96
N THR A 147 16.19 9.60 8.95
CA THR A 147 15.71 10.96 9.24
C THR A 147 16.53 11.96 8.42
N VAL A 148 15.83 12.68 7.56
CA VAL A 148 16.40 13.74 6.74
C VAL A 148 16.80 14.92 7.63
N ALA A 149 17.95 15.54 7.38
CA ALA A 149 18.43 16.67 8.17
C ALA A 149 17.45 17.87 8.12
N ALA A 150 17.23 18.50 9.26
CA ALA A 150 16.36 19.66 9.38
C ALA A 150 17.13 20.96 9.11
N ASP A 151 17.58 21.17 7.86
CA ASP A 151 18.42 22.29 7.43
C ASP A 151 17.83 23.12 6.29
N GLY A 152 16.57 22.85 5.92
CA GLY A 152 15.87 23.63 4.90
C GLY A 152 15.51 25.04 5.40
N ALA A 153 15.47 26.02 4.50
CA ALA A 153 15.19 27.43 4.76
C ALA A 153 13.70 27.75 5.02
N GLY A 154 12.89 26.77 5.39
CA GLY A 154 11.46 26.97 5.69
C GLY A 154 11.25 27.70 7.01
N GLY A 155 10.58 28.85 6.99
CA GLY A 155 10.05 29.67 8.10
C GLY A 155 10.87 29.85 9.41
N THR A 156 11.46 28.81 9.92
CA THR A 156 12.30 28.77 11.13
C THR A 156 13.71 28.26 10.90
N GLY A 157 14.12 28.04 9.64
CA GLY A 157 15.46 27.55 9.28
C GLY A 157 15.73 26.08 9.65
N SER A 158 14.69 25.30 9.97
CA SER A 158 14.81 23.89 10.36
C SER A 158 13.73 23.01 9.71
N SER A 159 13.56 23.14 8.39
CA SER A 159 12.60 22.31 7.65
C SER A 159 13.25 21.02 7.12
N THR A 160 12.56 19.90 7.26
CA THR A 160 12.92 18.61 6.65
C THR A 160 12.33 18.45 5.24
N LYS A 161 11.48 19.38 4.79
CA LYS A 161 10.79 19.27 3.51
C LYS A 161 11.71 19.60 2.35
N PHE A 162 11.77 18.77 1.32
CA PHE A 162 12.63 18.98 0.14
C PHE A 162 12.33 20.28 -0.60
N LYS A 163 11.09 20.79 -0.58
CA LYS A 163 10.75 22.07 -1.19
C LYS A 163 11.49 23.29 -0.57
N ASP A 164 11.91 23.17 0.68
CA ASP A 164 12.56 24.22 1.46
C ASP A 164 14.09 24.08 1.46
N LYS A 165 14.63 23.06 0.75
CA LYS A 165 16.05 22.72 0.70
C LYS A 165 16.70 23.16 -0.62
N THR A 166 17.98 23.44 -0.55
CA THR A 166 18.82 23.67 -1.74
C THR A 166 19.13 22.35 -2.45
N ALA A 167 19.50 22.43 -3.74
CA ALA A 167 19.85 21.24 -4.52
C ALA A 167 20.99 20.41 -3.89
N VAL A 168 21.99 21.07 -3.28
CA VAL A 168 23.09 20.41 -2.60
C VAL A 168 22.62 19.64 -1.37
N GLN A 169 21.73 20.23 -0.58
CA GLN A 169 21.14 19.57 0.61
C GLN A 169 20.29 18.35 0.20
N ILE A 170 19.50 18.47 -0.87
CA ILE A 170 18.72 17.35 -1.41
C ILE A 170 19.63 16.23 -1.88
N LEU A 171 20.68 16.54 -2.64
CA LEU A 171 21.63 15.54 -3.13
C LEU A 171 22.34 14.82 -1.97
N ARG A 172 22.77 15.55 -0.94
CA ARG A 172 23.35 14.97 0.28
C ARG A 172 22.37 14.01 0.97
N ASP A 173 21.12 14.43 1.13
CA ASP A 173 20.10 13.61 1.80
C ASP A 173 19.75 12.35 1.00
N MET A 174 19.68 12.45 -0.33
CA MET A 174 19.52 11.29 -1.21
C MET A 174 20.68 10.30 -1.09
N ASN A 175 21.91 10.79 -1.10
CA ASN A 175 23.08 9.94 -0.89
C ASN A 175 23.09 9.31 0.52
N GLY A 176 22.62 10.05 1.53
CA GLY A 176 22.45 9.55 2.88
C GLY A 176 21.47 8.39 2.97
N ILE A 177 20.33 8.48 2.28
CA ILE A 177 19.35 7.40 2.19
C ILE A 177 19.95 6.16 1.54
N ILE A 178 20.60 6.31 0.38
CA ILE A 178 21.24 5.19 -0.34
C ILE A 178 22.27 4.50 0.54
N ASN A 179 23.14 5.26 1.21
CA ASN A 179 24.16 4.74 2.10
C ASN A 179 23.58 4.05 3.34
N SER A 180 22.43 4.52 3.86
CA SER A 180 21.76 3.88 5.01
C SER A 180 21.21 2.52 4.64
N VAL A 181 20.59 2.39 3.46
CA VAL A 181 20.10 1.10 2.94
C VAL A 181 21.26 0.12 2.76
N SER A 182 22.37 0.55 2.14
CA SER A 182 23.54 -0.29 1.92
C SER A 182 24.19 -0.80 3.23
N LYS A 183 24.11 -0.01 4.30
CA LYS A 183 24.64 -0.43 5.63
C LYS A 183 23.71 -1.40 6.36
N GLN A 184 22.42 -1.39 6.06
CA GLN A 184 21.46 -2.31 6.70
C GLN A 184 21.41 -3.69 6.01
N THR A 185 21.85 -3.77 4.75
CA THR A 185 21.86 -5.01 3.97
C THR A 185 23.15 -5.81 4.07
N ASN A 186 24.20 -5.27 4.73
CA ASN A 186 25.46 -5.95 5.04
C ASN A 186 25.52 -6.33 6.52
#